data_42265721b5c6729101bf79fbf1cdf052
#
_entry.id   42265721b5c6729101bf79fbf1cdf052
#
_cell.length_a   1.000
_cell.length_b   1.000
_cell.length_c   1.000
_cell.angle_alpha   90.00
_cell.angle_beta   90.00
_cell.angle_gamma   90.00
#
_symmetry.space_group_name_H-M   'P 1'
#
loop_
_entity.id
_entity.type
_entity.pdbx_description
1 polymer ?
#
loop_
_entity_poly.entity_id
_entity_poly.type
_entity_poly.pdbx_seq_one_letter_code
_entity_poly.pdbx_strand_id
1 'polypeptide(L)'
;MNPDFHDAQRGISLYCGDAVDLVRDLQFDCMITDPPYGVKAELNSKTASRLPWSISGQRRKNDYGSFEDSVEYVRNSVIPIFEAALALCGRAIVTPGNRCLTLYPMPDSFGCFYQPASVGLQRWGRCDAQPILYYGSFPRESRMIPGTNCSYVLTESPEPNGHPCPKPIKAWTRLVVVGSLEGETVLDPFMGSATTGISCIRSKRKFIGIEKSPEHFTTALSRIQRELAQGVLAL
;
A
#
# COMPACT_ATOMS: atom_id res chain seq x y z
N MET A 1 3.69 22.84 -3.76
CA MET A 1 2.51 22.86 -2.86
C MET A 1 2.96 22.52 -1.46
N ASN A 2 2.41 23.14 -0.41
CA ASN A 2 2.78 22.82 0.97
C ASN A 2 2.02 21.57 1.44
N PRO A 3 2.66 20.65 2.19
CA PRO A 3 1.98 19.52 2.80
C PRO A 3 1.03 19.96 3.91
N ASP A 4 -0.05 19.20 4.14
CA ASP A 4 -0.98 19.39 5.27
C ASP A 4 -0.36 19.01 6.61
N PHE A 5 0.64 18.13 6.58
CA PHE A 5 1.49 17.79 7.72
C PHE A 5 2.93 17.61 7.27
N HIS A 6 3.88 18.15 8.04
CA HIS A 6 5.31 18.00 7.79
C HIS A 6 6.11 17.85 9.08
N ASP A 7 6.89 16.78 9.17
CA ASP A 7 7.95 16.58 10.17
C ASP A 7 9.29 16.70 9.48
N ALA A 8 9.92 17.87 9.61
CA ALA A 8 11.19 18.17 8.95
C ALA A 8 12.35 17.33 9.50
N GLN A 9 12.30 16.92 10.78
CA GLN A 9 13.38 16.15 11.41
C GLN A 9 13.52 14.76 10.79
N ARG A 10 12.38 14.14 10.43
CA ARG A 10 12.34 12.80 9.85
C ARG A 10 11.99 12.79 8.36
N GLY A 11 11.69 13.95 7.78
CA GLY A 11 11.34 14.09 6.37
C GLY A 11 10.01 13.39 6.02
N ILE A 12 9.00 13.52 6.89
CA ILE A 12 7.67 12.94 6.69
C ILE A 12 6.72 14.04 6.22
N SER A 13 6.10 13.86 5.07
CA SER A 13 5.13 14.82 4.50
C SER A 13 3.85 14.11 4.13
N LEU A 14 2.71 14.63 4.55
CA LEU A 14 1.39 14.10 4.21
C LEU A 14 0.56 15.16 3.50
N TYR A 15 -0.15 14.74 2.45
CA TYR A 15 -1.02 15.57 1.64
C TYR A 15 -2.45 15.00 1.64
N CYS A 16 -3.43 15.85 1.93
CA CYS A 16 -4.85 15.55 1.79
C CYS A 16 -5.33 16.05 0.42
N GLY A 17 -5.39 15.19 -0.58
CA GLY A 17 -5.74 15.59 -1.93
C GLY A 17 -5.69 14.49 -2.97
N ASP A 18 -5.97 14.84 -4.21
CA ASP A 18 -5.87 13.89 -5.31
C ASP A 18 -4.40 13.76 -5.78
N ALA A 19 -3.92 12.54 -5.84
CA ALA A 19 -2.54 12.28 -6.25
C ALA A 19 -2.25 12.69 -7.70
N VAL A 20 -3.28 12.78 -8.55
CA VAL A 20 -3.15 13.23 -9.95
C VAL A 20 -2.62 14.66 -10.05
N ASP A 21 -3.03 15.51 -9.09
CA ASP A 21 -2.67 16.92 -9.06
C ASP A 21 -1.31 17.17 -8.39
N LEU A 22 -0.85 16.22 -7.57
CA LEU A 22 0.29 16.41 -6.67
C LEU A 22 1.56 15.72 -7.15
N VAL A 23 1.46 14.51 -7.69
CA VAL A 23 2.59 13.61 -7.89
C VAL A 23 3.72 14.19 -8.74
N ARG A 24 3.37 15.03 -9.71
CA ARG A 24 4.33 15.60 -10.68
C ARG A 24 5.24 16.67 -10.09
N ASP A 25 4.82 17.31 -9.00
CA ASP A 25 5.56 18.39 -8.34
C ASP A 25 6.39 17.88 -7.14
N LEU A 26 6.31 16.57 -6.85
CA LEU A 26 7.00 15.96 -5.72
C LEU A 26 8.34 15.34 -6.15
N GLN A 27 9.28 15.33 -5.22
CA GLN A 27 10.59 14.67 -5.40
C GLN A 27 10.70 13.49 -4.44
N PHE A 28 10.94 12.32 -4.99
CA PHE A 28 11.05 11.05 -4.26
C PHE A 28 11.98 10.09 -5.02
N ASP A 29 12.53 9.12 -4.31
CA ASP A 29 13.53 8.18 -4.84
C ASP A 29 12.87 6.89 -5.33
N CYS A 30 11.75 6.49 -4.74
CA CYS A 30 11.00 5.31 -5.14
C CYS A 30 9.52 5.41 -4.71
N MET A 31 8.68 4.57 -5.31
CA MET A 31 7.27 4.44 -4.95
C MET A 31 7.00 3.05 -4.34
N ILE A 32 6.32 3.00 -3.19
CA ILE A 32 5.87 1.74 -2.58
C ILE A 32 4.42 1.95 -2.16
N THR A 33 3.50 1.22 -2.79
CA THR A 33 2.08 1.56 -2.70
C THR A 33 1.14 0.36 -2.76
N ASP A 34 -0.02 0.52 -2.13
CA ASP A 34 -1.14 -0.44 -2.09
C ASP A 34 -2.42 0.24 -2.58
N PRO A 35 -2.58 0.41 -3.90
CA PRO A 35 -3.72 1.11 -4.48
C PRO A 35 -5.02 0.31 -4.38
N PRO A 36 -6.18 0.90 -4.71
CA PRO A 36 -7.46 0.19 -4.86
C PRO A 36 -7.37 -1.02 -5.79
N TYR A 37 -8.13 -2.10 -5.46
CA TYR A 37 -8.04 -3.41 -6.13
C TYR A 37 -9.16 -3.71 -7.14
N GLY A 38 -10.10 -2.81 -7.31
CA GLY A 38 -11.25 -3.01 -8.21
C GLY A 38 -12.31 -3.98 -7.66
N VAL A 39 -12.47 -4.09 -6.33
CA VAL A 39 -13.32 -5.12 -5.69
C VAL A 39 -14.76 -4.67 -5.39
N LYS A 40 -15.09 -3.38 -5.52
CA LYS A 40 -16.41 -2.83 -5.17
C LYS A 40 -17.58 -3.50 -5.91
N ALA A 41 -17.37 -3.91 -7.15
CA ALA A 41 -18.42 -4.54 -7.96
C ALA A 41 -18.85 -5.92 -7.44
N GLU A 42 -17.97 -6.64 -6.71
CA GLU A 42 -18.30 -7.98 -6.17
C GLU A 42 -19.06 -7.92 -4.85
N LEU A 43 -18.81 -6.88 -4.05
CA LEU A 43 -19.51 -6.69 -2.78
C LEU A 43 -21.00 -6.42 -2.98
N ASN A 44 -21.37 -5.88 -4.15
CA ASN A 44 -22.75 -5.58 -4.53
C ASN A 44 -23.42 -6.70 -5.34
N SER A 45 -22.71 -7.75 -5.74
CA SER A 45 -23.29 -8.83 -6.52
C SER A 45 -24.06 -9.78 -5.61
N LYS A 46 -25.35 -10.07 -5.98
CA LYS A 46 -26.20 -11.07 -5.31
C LYS A 46 -25.60 -12.49 -5.36
N THR A 47 -24.51 -12.68 -6.07
CA THR A 47 -23.76 -13.93 -6.23
C THR A 47 -22.96 -14.28 -4.96
N ALA A 48 -22.54 -13.29 -4.16
CA ALA A 48 -21.83 -13.51 -2.90
C ALA A 48 -22.68 -14.25 -1.85
N SER A 49 -24.02 -14.22 -1.99
CA SER A 49 -24.96 -14.91 -1.08
C SER A 49 -25.20 -16.38 -1.41
N ARG A 50 -24.67 -16.91 -2.50
CA ARG A 50 -24.92 -18.29 -2.98
C ARG A 50 -23.75 -19.25 -2.79
N LEU A 51 -22.68 -18.85 -2.12
CA LEU A 51 -21.58 -19.76 -1.80
C LEU A 51 -21.93 -20.58 -0.55
N PRO A 52 -21.87 -21.94 -0.62
CA PRO A 52 -22.37 -22.84 0.45
C PRO A 52 -21.59 -22.80 1.76
N TRP A 53 -20.53 -22.01 1.87
CA TRP A 53 -19.63 -21.94 3.03
C TRP A 53 -19.57 -20.56 3.66
N SER A 54 -20.68 -19.94 3.92
CA SER A 54 -20.65 -18.82 4.88
C SER A 54 -20.40 -19.41 6.28
N ILE A 55 -19.16 -19.76 6.57
CA ILE A 55 -18.72 -20.05 7.92
C ILE A 55 -18.81 -18.76 8.70
N SER A 56 -19.69 -18.77 9.71
CA SER A 56 -20.00 -17.74 10.69
C SER A 56 -20.62 -16.44 10.17
N GLY A 57 -21.89 -16.27 10.51
CA GLY A 57 -22.77 -15.13 10.26
C GLY A 57 -22.40 -13.76 10.83
N GLN A 58 -21.13 -13.38 10.81
CA GLN A 58 -20.70 -12.02 11.04
C GLN A 58 -20.12 -11.46 9.75
N ARG A 59 -21.01 -10.99 8.85
CA ARG A 59 -20.67 -9.93 7.92
C ARG A 59 -20.18 -8.75 8.78
N ARG A 60 -18.88 -8.56 8.90
CA ARG A 60 -18.39 -7.23 9.19
C ARG A 60 -18.91 -6.36 8.04
N LYS A 61 -19.83 -5.45 8.35
CA LYS A 61 -20.10 -4.29 7.49
C LYS A 61 -18.81 -3.48 7.45
N ASN A 62 -17.86 -3.91 6.65
CA ASN A 62 -16.78 -3.02 6.25
C ASN A 62 -17.48 -1.99 5.39
N ASP A 63 -17.64 -0.81 5.91
CA ASP A 63 -18.26 0.31 5.21
C ASP A 63 -17.28 0.82 4.14
N TYR A 64 -17.26 0.12 3.01
CA TYR A 64 -16.59 0.60 1.79
C TYR A 64 -17.43 1.69 1.09
N GLY A 65 -18.44 2.24 1.77
CA GLY A 65 -19.48 3.08 1.17
C GLY A 65 -19.00 4.36 0.49
N SER A 66 -17.88 4.92 0.93
CA SER A 66 -17.31 6.17 0.40
C SER A 66 -16.11 5.97 -0.54
N PHE A 67 -15.61 4.74 -0.67
CA PHE A 67 -14.40 4.45 -1.44
C PHE A 67 -14.77 4.03 -2.87
N GLU A 68 -14.21 4.71 -3.87
CA GLU A 68 -14.32 4.26 -5.25
C GLU A 68 -13.25 3.20 -5.52
N ASP A 69 -13.67 1.95 -5.63
CA ASP A 69 -12.80 0.79 -5.85
C ASP A 69 -13.39 -0.11 -6.96
N SER A 70 -13.57 0.47 -8.15
CA SER A 70 -13.96 -0.26 -9.35
C SER A 70 -12.74 -0.51 -10.25
N VAL A 71 -12.79 -1.54 -11.10
CA VAL A 71 -11.75 -1.80 -12.11
C VAL A 71 -11.61 -0.62 -13.06
N GLU A 72 -12.72 0.07 -13.35
CA GLU A 72 -12.73 1.27 -14.19
C GLU A 72 -12.00 2.43 -13.51
N TYR A 73 -12.22 2.65 -12.23
CA TYR A 73 -11.48 3.64 -11.44
C TYR A 73 -9.97 3.33 -11.43
N VAL A 74 -9.60 2.06 -11.22
CA VAL A 74 -8.19 1.67 -11.26
C VAL A 74 -7.60 1.99 -12.61
N ARG A 75 -8.26 1.64 -13.70
CA ARG A 75 -7.79 1.89 -15.08
C ARG A 75 -7.64 3.38 -15.38
N ASN A 76 -8.64 4.19 -15.00
CA ASN A 76 -8.73 5.58 -15.46
C ASN A 76 -8.06 6.57 -14.52
N SER A 77 -7.81 6.20 -13.26
CA SER A 77 -7.24 7.09 -12.25
C SER A 77 -5.95 6.52 -11.65
N VAL A 78 -5.98 5.28 -11.15
CA VAL A 78 -4.83 4.71 -10.44
C VAL A 78 -3.65 4.46 -11.39
N ILE A 79 -3.88 3.84 -12.55
CA ILE A 79 -2.82 3.52 -13.50
C ILE A 79 -2.10 4.78 -14.02
N PRO A 80 -2.78 5.85 -14.44
CA PRO A 80 -2.09 7.08 -14.87
C PRO A 80 -1.23 7.71 -13.76
N ILE A 81 -1.69 7.70 -12.51
CA ILE A 81 -0.91 8.19 -11.36
C ILE A 81 0.33 7.31 -11.14
N PHE A 82 0.14 5.99 -11.17
CA PHE A 82 1.23 5.02 -11.03
C PHE A 82 2.30 5.19 -12.11
N GLU A 83 1.91 5.29 -13.38
CA GLU A 83 2.83 5.47 -14.51
C GLU A 83 3.57 6.81 -14.43
N ALA A 84 2.88 7.89 -14.06
CA ALA A 84 3.49 9.20 -13.86
C ALA A 84 4.55 9.16 -12.74
N ALA A 85 4.23 8.55 -11.59
CA ALA A 85 5.16 8.41 -10.48
C ALA A 85 6.35 7.50 -10.86
N LEU A 86 6.10 6.36 -11.53
CA LEU A 86 7.15 5.46 -11.98
C LEU A 86 8.12 6.14 -12.95
N ALA A 87 7.62 6.96 -13.86
CA ALA A 87 8.45 7.72 -14.79
C ALA A 87 9.38 8.74 -14.09
N LEU A 88 8.99 9.24 -12.92
CA LEU A 88 9.80 10.19 -12.14
C LEU A 88 10.90 9.52 -11.32
N CYS A 89 10.63 8.34 -10.74
CA CYS A 89 11.58 7.67 -9.83
C CYS A 89 12.26 6.43 -10.44
N GLY A 90 11.70 5.84 -11.49
CA GLY A 90 12.25 4.64 -12.15
C GLY A 90 12.26 3.38 -11.29
N ARG A 91 11.73 3.41 -10.06
CA ARG A 91 11.72 2.28 -9.13
C ARG A 91 10.43 2.24 -8.32
N ALA A 92 9.71 1.12 -8.37
CA ALA A 92 8.48 0.98 -7.62
C ALA A 92 8.21 -0.46 -7.15
N ILE A 93 7.47 -0.56 -6.04
CA ILE A 93 6.83 -1.78 -5.57
C ILE A 93 5.34 -1.49 -5.44
N VAL A 94 4.50 -2.30 -6.07
CA VAL A 94 3.04 -2.16 -5.99
C VAL A 94 2.36 -3.49 -5.73
N THR A 95 1.29 -3.45 -4.94
CA THR A 95 0.39 -4.59 -4.72
C THR A 95 -0.91 -4.34 -5.47
N PRO A 96 -1.04 -4.81 -6.74
CA PRO A 96 -2.12 -4.41 -7.65
C PRO A 96 -3.47 -5.08 -7.34
N GLY A 97 -3.49 -6.02 -6.37
CA GLY A 97 -4.59 -6.95 -6.21
C GLY A 97 -4.73 -7.92 -7.41
N ASN A 98 -5.43 -9.03 -7.21
CA ASN A 98 -5.53 -10.09 -8.24
C ASN A 98 -6.34 -9.66 -9.47
N ARG A 99 -7.30 -8.75 -9.31
CA ARG A 99 -8.18 -8.31 -10.40
C ARG A 99 -7.55 -7.33 -11.36
N CYS A 100 -6.72 -6.46 -10.82
CA CYS A 100 -6.14 -5.35 -11.57
C CYS A 100 -4.72 -5.63 -12.06
N LEU A 101 -4.20 -6.84 -11.79
CA LEU A 101 -2.85 -7.25 -12.14
C LEU A 101 -2.47 -6.93 -13.61
N THR A 102 -3.38 -7.22 -14.54
CA THR A 102 -3.16 -7.04 -15.97
C THR A 102 -3.32 -5.61 -16.48
N LEU A 103 -3.70 -4.66 -15.61
CA LEU A 103 -3.79 -3.25 -15.96
C LEU A 103 -2.44 -2.54 -15.82
N TYR A 104 -1.55 -3.08 -15.02
CA TYR A 104 -0.23 -2.50 -14.77
C TYR A 104 0.73 -2.82 -15.92
N PRO A 105 1.71 -1.94 -16.20
CA PRO A 105 2.78 -2.25 -17.14
C PRO A 105 3.49 -3.56 -16.78
N MET A 106 4.19 -4.16 -17.76
CA MET A 106 4.99 -5.35 -17.49
C MET A 106 6.07 -5.04 -16.44
N PRO A 107 6.09 -5.72 -15.29
CA PRO A 107 7.10 -5.50 -14.27
C PRO A 107 8.44 -6.16 -14.62
N ASP A 108 9.53 -5.68 -14.04
CA ASP A 108 10.84 -6.30 -14.15
C ASP A 108 10.94 -7.61 -13.35
N SER A 109 10.15 -7.70 -12.29
CA SER A 109 10.02 -8.90 -11.46
C SER A 109 8.69 -8.94 -10.74
N PHE A 110 8.26 -10.10 -10.29
CA PHE A 110 7.05 -10.26 -9.49
C PHE A 110 7.28 -11.20 -8.30
N GLY A 111 6.46 -11.00 -7.28
CA GLY A 111 6.40 -11.85 -6.10
C GLY A 111 5.00 -11.93 -5.56
N CYS A 112 4.83 -12.43 -4.35
CA CYS A 112 3.54 -12.45 -3.69
C CYS A 112 3.64 -12.28 -2.17
N PHE A 113 2.60 -11.70 -1.58
CA PHE A 113 2.29 -11.94 -0.18
C PHE A 113 1.64 -13.31 -0.06
N TYR A 114 2.24 -14.18 0.71
CA TYR A 114 1.67 -15.49 1.03
C TYR A 114 1.06 -15.45 2.43
N GLN A 115 -0.25 -15.68 2.49
CA GLN A 115 -1.03 -15.66 3.71
C GLN A 115 -1.85 -16.95 3.85
N PRO A 116 -1.29 -18.01 4.46
CA PRO A 116 -1.89 -19.35 4.51
C PRO A 116 -3.29 -19.41 5.14
N ALA A 117 -3.61 -18.45 5.99
CA ALA A 117 -4.91 -18.34 6.66
C ALA A 117 -5.90 -17.37 5.96
N SER A 118 -5.56 -16.87 4.78
CA SER A 118 -6.42 -15.97 4.03
C SER A 118 -7.73 -16.65 3.62
N VAL A 119 -8.83 -15.92 3.75
CA VAL A 119 -10.18 -16.38 3.38
C VAL A 119 -10.65 -15.84 2.04
N GLY A 120 -9.72 -15.44 1.17
CA GLY A 120 -10.06 -15.01 -0.18
C GLY A 120 -10.58 -16.18 -1.01
N LEU A 121 -11.89 -16.22 -1.31
CA LEU A 121 -12.48 -17.20 -2.22
C LEU A 121 -12.57 -16.60 -3.62
N GLN A 122 -12.05 -17.32 -4.59
CA GLN A 122 -12.17 -17.03 -6.02
C GLN A 122 -12.86 -18.18 -6.75
N ARG A 123 -13.16 -18.01 -8.03
CA ARG A 123 -13.83 -19.05 -8.84
C ARG A 123 -13.06 -20.37 -8.90
N TRP A 124 -11.75 -20.33 -8.74
CA TRP A 124 -10.85 -21.48 -8.78
C TRP A 124 -10.48 -22.04 -7.41
N GLY A 125 -11.08 -21.51 -6.33
CA GLY A 125 -10.82 -21.93 -4.96
C GLY A 125 -10.26 -20.84 -4.06
N ARG A 126 -9.51 -21.23 -3.06
CA ARG A 126 -8.87 -20.32 -2.10
C ARG A 126 -7.72 -19.57 -2.75
N CYS A 127 -7.62 -18.26 -2.45
CA CYS A 127 -6.50 -17.45 -2.85
C CYS A 127 -5.72 -17.02 -1.62
N ASP A 128 -4.59 -17.68 -1.39
CA ASP A 128 -3.71 -17.45 -0.25
C ASP A 128 -2.54 -16.50 -0.61
N ALA A 129 -2.49 -16.00 -1.84
CA ALA A 129 -1.45 -15.11 -2.33
C ALA A 129 -2.01 -13.85 -2.96
N GLN A 130 -1.34 -12.73 -2.70
CA GLN A 130 -1.58 -11.45 -3.38
C GLN A 130 -0.34 -11.06 -4.17
N PRO A 131 -0.46 -10.66 -5.44
CA PRO A 131 0.69 -10.30 -6.26
C PRO A 131 1.41 -9.06 -5.75
N ILE A 132 2.73 -9.05 -5.93
CA ILE A 132 3.60 -7.90 -5.75
C ILE A 132 4.35 -7.71 -7.07
N LEU A 133 4.30 -6.50 -7.63
CA LEU A 133 5.04 -6.15 -8.83
C LEU A 133 6.21 -5.24 -8.47
N TYR A 134 7.37 -5.52 -9.06
CA TYR A 134 8.61 -4.79 -8.86
C TYR A 134 9.04 -4.15 -10.18
N TYR A 135 9.33 -2.85 -10.13
CA TYR A 135 9.81 -2.06 -11.27
C TYR A 135 11.17 -1.45 -10.97
N GLY A 136 12.03 -1.42 -11.97
CA GLY A 136 13.41 -0.96 -11.83
C GLY A 136 14.31 -1.99 -11.15
N SER A 137 15.36 -1.50 -10.53
CA SER A 137 16.38 -2.35 -9.90
C SER A 137 16.41 -2.15 -8.40
N PHE A 138 16.75 -3.22 -7.67
CA PHE A 138 17.09 -3.11 -6.25
C PHE A 138 18.19 -2.07 -6.04
N PRO A 139 18.10 -1.24 -5.00
CA PRO A 139 19.25 -0.49 -4.52
C PRO A 139 20.41 -1.46 -4.24
N ARG A 140 21.64 -1.09 -4.65
CA ARG A 140 22.79 -2.03 -4.56
C ARG A 140 23.03 -2.54 -3.14
N GLU A 141 22.89 -1.67 -2.15
CA GLU A 141 23.08 -1.98 -0.74
C GLU A 141 21.99 -2.93 -0.20
N SER A 142 20.76 -2.87 -0.71
CA SER A 142 19.70 -3.75 -0.26
C SER A 142 19.92 -5.22 -0.67
N ARG A 143 20.73 -5.48 -1.71
CA ARG A 143 21.14 -6.84 -2.10
C ARG A 143 22.03 -7.52 -1.06
N MET A 144 22.70 -6.74 -0.21
CA MET A 144 23.59 -7.25 0.85
C MET A 144 22.84 -7.72 2.09
N ILE A 145 21.52 -7.45 2.19
CA ILE A 145 20.73 -7.89 3.34
C ILE A 145 20.45 -9.38 3.22
N PRO A 146 20.95 -10.22 4.16
CA PRO A 146 20.68 -11.66 4.15
C PRO A 146 19.17 -11.93 4.17
N GLY A 147 18.72 -12.85 3.32
CA GLY A 147 17.31 -13.21 3.20
C GLY A 147 16.45 -12.21 2.43
N THR A 148 17.05 -11.24 1.71
CA THR A 148 16.33 -10.43 0.74
C THR A 148 15.80 -11.33 -0.37
N ASN A 149 14.47 -11.41 -0.45
CA ASN A 149 13.77 -12.27 -1.38
C ASN A 149 12.55 -11.51 -1.90
N CYS A 150 12.45 -11.36 -3.22
CA CYS A 150 11.30 -10.73 -3.87
C CYS A 150 10.19 -11.73 -4.24
N SER A 151 10.46 -13.05 -4.19
CA SER A 151 9.51 -14.06 -4.66
C SER A 151 8.29 -14.20 -3.77
N TYR A 152 8.46 -14.13 -2.45
CA TYR A 152 7.34 -14.14 -1.53
C TYR A 152 7.65 -13.42 -0.22
N VAL A 153 6.59 -12.92 0.41
CA VAL A 153 6.63 -12.33 1.75
C VAL A 153 5.58 -13.05 2.59
N LEU A 154 6.03 -13.72 3.66
CA LEU A 154 5.10 -14.29 4.64
C LEU A 154 4.41 -13.15 5.39
N THR A 155 3.09 -13.25 5.51
CA THR A 155 2.32 -12.26 6.24
C THR A 155 1.75 -12.86 7.53
N GLU A 156 1.66 -12.04 8.53
CA GLU A 156 0.89 -12.28 9.75
C GLU A 156 -0.49 -11.60 9.64
N SER A 157 -1.39 -11.94 10.53
CA SER A 157 -2.66 -11.22 10.62
C SER A 157 -2.40 -9.75 10.94
N PRO A 158 -3.00 -8.81 10.19
CA PRO A 158 -2.80 -7.40 10.47
C PRO A 158 -3.45 -7.00 11.79
N GLU A 159 -2.81 -6.08 12.52
CA GLU A 159 -3.39 -5.50 13.71
C GLU A 159 -4.58 -4.61 13.34
N PRO A 160 -5.70 -4.68 14.08
CA PRO A 160 -6.83 -3.79 13.89
C PRO A 160 -6.40 -2.33 14.10
N ASN A 161 -6.66 -1.45 13.13
CA ASN A 161 -6.24 -0.04 13.18
C ASN A 161 -7.34 0.94 12.76
N GLY A 162 -8.60 0.50 12.73
CA GLY A 162 -9.74 1.30 12.28
C GLY A 162 -9.91 1.40 10.77
N HIS A 163 -8.94 0.94 9.98
CA HIS A 163 -9.05 0.90 8.52
C HIS A 163 -9.75 -0.39 8.06
N PRO A 164 -10.59 -0.36 7.01
CA PRO A 164 -11.31 -1.54 6.51
C PRO A 164 -10.39 -2.69 6.07
N CYS A 165 -9.21 -2.37 5.57
CA CYS A 165 -8.22 -3.33 5.07
C CYS A 165 -6.82 -3.04 5.63
N PRO A 166 -6.56 -3.30 6.94
CA PRO A 166 -5.26 -3.06 7.53
C PRO A 166 -4.20 -3.99 6.93
N LYS A 167 -2.99 -3.47 6.73
CA LYS A 167 -1.87 -4.26 6.22
C LYS A 167 -0.92 -4.70 7.34
N PRO A 168 -0.34 -5.91 7.27
CA PRO A 168 0.64 -6.38 8.25
C PRO A 168 1.90 -5.52 8.23
N ILE A 169 2.21 -4.88 9.35
CA ILE A 169 3.29 -3.88 9.40
C ILE A 169 4.67 -4.49 9.12
N LYS A 170 4.95 -5.71 9.60
CA LYS A 170 6.24 -6.38 9.38
C LYS A 170 6.47 -6.69 7.89
N ALA A 171 5.44 -7.22 7.23
CA ALA A 171 5.50 -7.51 5.80
C ALA A 171 5.71 -6.22 4.99
N TRP A 172 5.02 -5.14 5.37
CA TRP A 172 5.17 -3.84 4.71
C TRP A 172 6.53 -3.21 4.95
N THR A 173 7.05 -3.27 6.19
CA THR A 173 8.41 -2.82 6.51
C THR A 173 9.46 -3.57 5.67
N ARG A 174 9.24 -4.88 5.43
CA ARG A 174 10.12 -5.64 4.53
C ARG A 174 10.11 -5.08 3.11
N LEU A 175 8.95 -4.74 2.54
CA LEU A 175 8.88 -4.12 1.20
C LEU A 175 9.62 -2.78 1.16
N VAL A 176 9.45 -1.95 2.19
CA VAL A 176 10.16 -0.66 2.30
C VAL A 176 11.67 -0.87 2.34
N VAL A 177 12.17 -1.79 3.16
CA VAL A 177 13.61 -2.08 3.28
C VAL A 177 14.18 -2.66 2.00
N VAL A 178 13.42 -3.51 1.30
CA VAL A 178 13.85 -4.09 0.00
C VAL A 178 13.84 -3.04 -1.10
N GLY A 179 12.84 -2.16 -1.12
CA GLY A 179 12.64 -1.19 -2.20
C GLY A 179 13.39 0.13 -2.05
N SER A 180 14.00 0.40 -0.88
CA SER A 180 14.64 1.70 -0.60
C SER A 180 15.86 1.60 0.31
N LEU A 181 16.74 2.61 0.26
CA LEU A 181 17.86 2.78 1.19
C LEU A 181 17.46 3.69 2.36
N GLU A 182 18.23 3.62 3.46
CA GLU A 182 18.10 4.59 4.56
C GLU A 182 18.30 6.01 4.05
N GLY A 183 17.45 6.94 4.47
CA GLY A 183 17.46 8.33 4.05
C GLY A 183 16.78 8.64 2.72
N GLU A 184 16.47 7.62 1.89
CA GLU A 184 15.65 7.82 0.67
C GLU A 184 14.22 8.20 1.01
N THR A 185 13.60 8.94 0.10
CA THR A 185 12.20 9.36 0.16
C THR A 185 11.30 8.36 -0.58
N VAL A 186 10.39 7.73 0.15
CA VAL A 186 9.39 6.80 -0.39
C VAL A 186 8.09 7.54 -0.61
N LEU A 187 7.52 7.44 -1.81
CA LEU A 187 6.18 7.92 -2.13
C LEU A 187 5.15 6.79 -1.96
N ASP A 188 4.03 7.11 -1.35
CA ASP A 188 2.79 6.32 -1.42
C ASP A 188 1.63 7.23 -1.83
N PRO A 189 1.22 7.23 -3.12
CA PRO A 189 0.16 8.10 -3.61
C PRO A 189 -1.25 7.64 -3.23
N PHE A 190 -1.38 6.51 -2.53
CA PHE A 190 -2.63 5.92 -2.05
C PHE A 190 -2.46 5.44 -0.61
N MET A 191 -1.93 6.32 0.27
CA MET A 191 -1.40 5.92 1.58
C MET A 191 -2.42 5.30 2.54
N GLY A 192 -3.71 5.52 2.34
CA GLY A 192 -4.77 4.99 3.21
C GLY A 192 -4.50 5.31 4.68
N SER A 193 -4.31 4.28 5.48
CA SER A 193 -3.96 4.40 6.91
C SER A 193 -2.47 4.60 7.19
N ALA A 194 -1.66 4.92 6.19
CA ALA A 194 -0.22 5.20 6.25
C ALA A 194 0.66 4.05 6.79
N THR A 195 0.36 2.80 6.46
CA THR A 195 1.20 1.67 6.86
C THR A 195 2.59 1.74 6.24
N THR A 196 2.70 2.21 4.98
CA THR A 196 3.97 2.53 4.32
C THR A 196 4.76 3.59 5.08
N GLY A 197 4.10 4.67 5.51
CA GLY A 197 4.73 5.75 6.28
C GLY A 197 5.27 5.29 7.63
N ILE A 198 4.51 4.48 8.38
CA ILE A 198 4.99 3.88 9.64
C ILE A 198 6.21 2.99 9.37
N SER A 199 6.18 2.20 8.30
CA SER A 199 7.31 1.36 7.91
C SER A 199 8.55 2.18 7.56
N CYS A 200 8.37 3.33 6.90
CA CYS A 200 9.45 4.28 6.60
C CYS A 200 10.08 4.87 7.87
N ILE A 201 9.25 5.31 8.83
CA ILE A 201 9.73 5.85 10.11
C ILE A 201 10.58 4.81 10.85
N ARG A 202 10.07 3.56 10.98
CA ARG A 202 10.76 2.45 11.67
C ARG A 202 12.07 2.05 11.00
N SER A 203 12.18 2.26 9.70
CA SER A 203 13.34 1.86 8.90
C SER A 203 14.21 3.04 8.47
N LYS A 204 14.00 4.23 9.05
CA LYS A 204 14.77 5.46 8.79
C LYS A 204 14.73 5.93 7.33
N ARG A 205 13.57 5.80 6.68
CA ARG A 205 13.28 6.37 5.37
C ARG A 205 12.45 7.64 5.54
N LYS A 206 12.61 8.59 4.63
CA LYS A 206 11.68 9.71 4.48
C LYS A 206 10.41 9.21 3.79
N PHE A 207 9.31 9.94 3.95
CA PHE A 207 8.02 9.51 3.41
C PHE A 207 7.20 10.68 2.88
N ILE A 208 6.61 10.45 1.73
CA ILE A 208 5.57 11.31 1.18
C ILE A 208 4.33 10.45 1.00
N GLY A 209 3.24 10.80 1.69
CA GLY A 209 1.95 10.11 1.58
C GLY A 209 0.88 11.03 1.06
N ILE A 210 0.06 10.55 0.12
CA ILE A 210 -1.10 11.26 -0.40
C ILE A 210 -2.35 10.42 -0.11
N GLU A 211 -3.40 11.06 0.40
CA GLU A 211 -4.70 10.44 0.66
C GLU A 211 -5.82 11.38 0.24
N LYS A 212 -6.71 10.89 -0.62
CA LYS A 212 -7.81 11.68 -1.17
C LYS A 212 -8.95 11.87 -0.19
N SER A 213 -9.21 10.88 0.68
CA SER A 213 -10.27 10.93 1.68
C SER A 213 -9.81 11.69 2.93
N PRO A 214 -10.46 12.80 3.32
CA PRO A 214 -10.14 13.52 4.56
C PRO A 214 -10.27 12.66 5.83
N GLU A 215 -11.21 11.71 5.84
CA GLU A 215 -11.40 10.78 6.95
C GLU A 215 -10.23 9.81 7.09
N HIS A 216 -9.79 9.20 5.98
CA HIS A 216 -8.63 8.31 5.97
C HIS A 216 -7.35 9.09 6.25
N PHE A 217 -7.23 10.31 5.71
CA PHE A 217 -6.11 11.21 6.02
C PHE A 217 -6.00 11.49 7.52
N THR A 218 -7.11 11.80 8.19
CA THR A 218 -7.12 12.03 9.65
C THR A 218 -6.65 10.78 10.42
N THR A 219 -7.07 9.61 9.98
CA THR A 219 -6.61 8.32 10.56
C THR A 219 -5.12 8.13 10.34
N ALA A 220 -4.62 8.37 9.12
CA ALA A 220 -3.21 8.29 8.76
C ALA A 220 -2.35 9.24 9.61
N LEU A 221 -2.78 10.51 9.69
CA LEU A 221 -2.10 11.54 10.48
C LEU A 221 -1.96 11.14 11.95
N SER A 222 -3.05 10.68 12.57
CA SER A 222 -3.01 10.23 13.97
C SER A 222 -2.04 9.08 14.20
N ARG A 223 -1.97 8.13 13.26
CA ARG A 223 -1.05 6.99 13.34
C ARG A 223 0.40 7.41 13.17
N ILE A 224 0.69 8.28 12.20
CA ILE A 224 2.04 8.83 11.96
C ILE A 224 2.50 9.62 13.19
N GLN A 225 1.68 10.51 13.73
CA GLN A 225 2.03 11.29 14.93
C GLN A 225 2.32 10.40 16.13
N ARG A 226 1.54 9.33 16.34
CA ARG A 226 1.79 8.35 17.40
C ARG A 226 3.11 7.62 17.22
N GLU A 227 3.43 7.20 16.00
CA GLU A 227 4.70 6.52 15.69
C GLU A 227 5.91 7.45 15.90
N LEU A 228 5.79 8.72 15.48
CA LEU A 228 6.81 9.75 15.69
C LEU A 228 7.07 9.99 17.20
N ALA A 229 6.01 10.04 18.00
CA ALA A 229 6.12 10.24 19.46
C ALA A 229 6.79 9.04 20.16
N GLN A 230 6.50 7.80 19.75
CA GLN A 230 7.15 6.61 20.33
C GLN A 230 8.66 6.57 20.10
N GLY A 231 9.13 7.02 18.95
CA GLY A 231 10.57 7.08 18.65
C GLY A 231 11.34 8.13 19.44
N VAL A 232 10.65 9.13 20.03
CA VAL A 232 11.27 10.12 20.95
C VAL A 232 11.46 9.56 22.36
N LEU A 233 10.63 8.60 22.77
CA LEU A 233 10.71 7.98 24.09
C LEU A 233 11.75 6.84 24.16
N ALA A 234 12.26 6.38 23.02
CA ALA A 234 13.21 5.28 22.92
C ALA A 234 14.68 5.75 22.80
N LEU A 235 14.93 7.05 22.86
CA LEU A 235 16.26 7.69 22.92
C LEU A 235 16.55 8.15 24.34
#